data_6c520697d55646b7c2d27eef7e2d1e39
#
_entry.id   6c520697d55646b7c2d27eef7e2d1e39
#
_cell.length_a   1.000
_cell.length_b   1.000
_cell.length_c   1.000
_cell.angle_alpha   90.00
_cell.angle_beta   90.00
_cell.angle_gamma   90.00
#
_symmetry.space_group_name_H-M   'P 1'
#
loop_
_entity.id
_entity.type
_entity.pdbx_description
1 polymer ?
#
loop_
_entity_poly.entity_id
_entity_poly.type
_entity_poly.pdbx_seq_one_letter_code
_entity_poly.pdbx_strand_id
1 'polypeptide(L)' 'MTNVTRLRHALPMSQDINEALTDLDSAIAKAIDAAKAAGLPQGLIVAGLHGHAHAQTHNMVKV' A
#
# COMPACT_ATOMS: atom_id res chain seq x y z
N MET A 1 -21.36 -12.47 -8.11
CA MET A 1 -21.22 -12.44 -8.18
C MET A 1 -21.07 -12.24 -8.23
N THR A 2 -21.23 -11.93 -7.97
CA THR A 2 -21.07 -11.71 -7.97
C THR A 2 -20.87 -11.10 -8.00
N ASN A 3 -20.94 -10.79 -7.83
CA ASN A 3 -20.75 -10.21 -7.83
C ASN A 3 -20.86 -9.56 -7.68
N VAL A 4 -21.01 -9.34 -7.52
CA VAL A 4 -21.06 -8.89 -7.36
C VAL A 4 -21.08 -8.56 -6.99
N THR A 5 -21.24 -8.47 -6.79
CA THR A 5 -21.09 -8.32 -6.52
C THR A 5 -20.71 -7.96 -6.42
N ARG A 6 -20.67 -7.69 -6.34
CA ARG A 6 -20.12 -7.34 -6.27
C ARG A 6 -20.01 -6.48 -6.42
N LEU A 7 -20.04 -5.91 -6.55
CA LEU A 7 -19.82 -5.06 -6.56
C LEU A 7 -20.21 -4.24 -6.41
N ARG A 8 -20.72 -3.88 -6.28
CA ARG A 8 -21.04 -3.22 -6.01
C ARG A 8 -21.11 -2.88 -5.47
N HIS A 9 -21.10 -2.96 -5.01
CA HIS A 9 -20.83 -2.90 -4.34
C HIS A 9 -20.48 -2.50 -3.72
N ALA A 10 -20.79 -3.06 -3.84
CA ALA A 10 -20.77 -2.33 -2.58
C ALA A 10 -19.38 -1.86 -2.25
N LEU A 11 -19.19 -0.59 -2.26
CA LEU A 11 -17.92 -0.01 -1.87
C LEU A 11 -17.78 -0.09 -0.35
N PRO A 12 -16.57 -0.32 0.16
CA PRO A 12 -16.33 -0.24 1.59
C PRO A 12 -16.76 1.13 2.12
N MET A 13 -17.17 1.17 3.34
CA MET A 13 -17.53 2.43 3.96
C MET A 13 -16.30 3.32 4.07
N SER A 14 -16.51 4.64 4.02
CA SER A 14 -15.42 5.60 4.12
C SER A 14 -14.54 5.37 5.33
N GLN A 15 -15.14 5.01 6.45
CA GLN A 15 -14.39 4.74 7.68
C GLN A 15 -13.44 3.57 7.50
N ASP A 16 -13.90 2.51 6.85
CA ASP A 16 -13.06 1.33 6.60
C ASP A 16 -11.89 1.67 5.69
N ILE A 17 -12.15 2.49 4.68
CA ILE A 17 -11.10 2.94 3.77
C ILE A 17 -10.08 3.79 4.52
N ASN A 18 -10.55 4.71 5.36
CA ASN A 18 -9.66 5.57 6.13
C ASN A 18 -8.80 4.77 7.09
N GLU A 19 -9.39 3.77 7.75
CA GLU A 19 -8.63 2.91 8.64
C GLU A 19 -7.56 2.13 7.90
N ALA A 20 -7.92 1.59 6.74
CA ALA A 20 -6.97 0.84 5.94
C ALA A 20 -5.82 1.72 5.45
N LEU A 21 -6.12 2.94 5.04
CA LEU A 21 -5.09 3.89 4.61
C LEU A 21 -4.18 4.29 5.78
N THR A 22 -4.76 4.51 6.96
CA THR A 22 -3.98 4.83 8.15
C THR A 22 -3.05 3.68 8.52
N ASP A 23 -3.56 2.45 8.46
CA ASP A 23 -2.75 1.26 8.76
C ASP A 23 -1.62 1.11 7.76
N LEU A 24 -1.90 1.31 6.48
CA LEU A 24 -0.87 1.24 5.44
C LEU A 24 0.20 2.29 5.68
N ASP A 25 -0.23 3.52 5.95
CA ASP A 25 0.69 4.62 6.18
C ASP A 25 1.58 4.36 7.40
N SER A 26 0.98 3.88 8.49
CA SER A 26 1.73 3.54 9.70
C SER A 26 2.73 2.43 9.46
N ALA A 27 2.33 1.40 8.72
CA ALA A 27 3.23 0.29 8.42
C ALA A 27 4.42 0.74 7.59
N ILE A 28 4.18 1.60 6.61
CA ILE A 28 5.26 2.15 5.77
C ILE A 28 6.20 3.00 6.63
N ALA A 29 5.66 3.85 7.47
CA ALA A 29 6.47 4.71 8.33
C ALA A 29 7.36 3.88 9.26
N LYS A 30 6.80 2.84 9.86
CA LYS A 30 7.57 1.96 10.74
C LYS A 30 8.66 1.22 9.98
N ALA A 31 8.36 0.77 8.77
CA ALA A 31 9.34 0.08 7.94
C ALA A 31 10.49 1.02 7.56
N ILE A 32 10.17 2.26 7.24
CA ILE A 32 11.19 3.27 6.93
C ILE A 32 12.08 3.53 8.14
N ASP A 33 11.48 3.71 9.31
CA ASP A 33 12.24 3.96 10.53
C ASP A 33 13.15 2.79 10.85
N ALA A 34 12.66 1.56 10.70
CA ALA A 34 13.48 0.37 10.92
C ALA A 34 14.65 0.29 9.95
N ALA A 35 14.42 0.64 8.69
CA ALA A 35 15.47 0.64 7.68
C ALA A 35 16.54 1.68 8.01
N LYS A 36 16.14 2.85 8.45
CA LYS A 36 17.07 3.89 8.86
C LYS A 36 17.90 3.45 10.06
N ALA A 37 17.25 2.84 11.03
CA ALA A 37 17.94 2.34 12.22
C ALA A 37 18.94 1.25 11.89
N ALA A 38 18.69 0.48 10.84
CA ALA A 38 19.61 -0.54 10.36
C ALA A 38 20.73 0.02 9.50
N GLY A 39 20.71 1.33 9.22
CA GLY A 39 21.78 1.98 8.46
C GLY A 39 21.55 2.00 6.96
N LEU A 40 20.34 1.72 6.51
CA LEU A 40 20.07 1.71 5.08
C LEU A 40 20.08 3.15 4.53
N PRO A 41 20.84 3.43 3.46
CA PRO A 41 20.87 4.78 2.89
C PRO A 41 19.50 5.22 2.37
N GLN A 42 19.22 6.51 2.48
CA GLN A 42 17.94 7.09 2.08
C GLN A 42 17.59 6.76 0.63
N GLY A 43 18.56 6.80 -0.27
CA GLY A 43 18.31 6.50 -1.68
C GLY A 43 17.82 5.08 -1.90
N LEU A 44 18.31 4.12 -1.12
CA LEU A 44 17.87 2.73 -1.22
C LEU A 44 16.48 2.56 -0.64
N ILE A 45 16.14 3.31 0.41
CA ILE A 45 14.78 3.30 0.95
C ILE A 45 13.79 3.79 -0.10
N VAL A 46 14.10 4.91 -0.74
CA VAL A 46 13.26 5.48 -1.80
C VAL A 46 13.12 4.50 -2.95
N ALA A 47 14.22 3.89 -3.38
CA ALA A 47 14.20 2.92 -4.47
C ALA A 47 13.32 1.72 -4.14
N GLY A 48 13.40 1.23 -2.91
CA GLY A 48 12.57 0.11 -2.46
C GLY A 48 11.09 0.45 -2.48
N LEU A 49 10.74 1.64 -2.00
CA LEU A 49 9.35 2.09 -2.01
C LEU A 49 8.82 2.24 -3.42
N HIS A 50 9.60 2.82 -4.31
CA HIS A 50 9.22 2.95 -5.72
C HIS A 50 9.03 1.59 -6.38
N GLY A 51 9.89 0.62 -6.06
CA GLY A 51 9.79 -0.72 -6.59
C GLY A 51 8.48 -1.39 -6.20
N HIS A 52 8.09 -1.27 -4.94
CA HIS A 52 6.83 -1.84 -4.47
C HIS A 52 5.63 -1.14 -5.10
N ALA A 53 5.69 0.20 -5.18
CA ALA A 53 4.61 0.96 -5.81
C ALA A 53 4.48 0.58 -7.29
N HIS A 54 5.60 0.41 -7.99
CA HIS A 54 5.60 0.01 -9.38
C HIS A 54 4.98 -1.37 -9.56
N ALA A 55 5.33 -2.31 -8.69
CA ALA A 55 4.79 -3.66 -8.75
C ALA A 55 3.27 -3.66 -8.59
N GLN A 56 2.75 -2.85 -7.68
CA GLN A 56 1.30 -2.76 -7.49
C GLN A 56 0.62 -2.12 -8.70
N THR A 57 1.25 -1.11 -9.28
CA THR A 57 0.74 -0.48 -10.49
C THR A 57 0.69 -1.48 -11.65
N HIS A 58 1.74 -2.28 -11.77
CA HIS A 58 1.80 -3.31 -12.81
C HIS A 58 0.67 -4.33 -12.63
N ASN A 59 0.42 -4.73 -11.40
CA ASN A 59 -0.66 -5.67 -11.11
C ASN A 59 -2.03 -5.11 -11.50
N MET A 60 -2.24 -3.80 -11.29
CA MET A 60 -3.48 -3.16 -11.70
C MET A 60 -3.68 -3.22 -13.21
N VAL A 61 -2.60 -3.05 -13.96
CA VAL A 61 -2.68 -3.04 -15.43
C VAL A 61 -2.89 -4.42 -16.00
N LYS A 62 -2.42 -5.44 -15.30
CA LYS A 62 -2.52 -6.83 -15.79
C LYS A 62 -3.93 -7.40 -15.73
N VAL A 63 -4.79 -6.81 -14.97
CA VAL A 63 -6.14 -7.34 -14.75
C VAL A 63 -7.05 -7.29 -16.00
#